data_3b331300759469a00456be3bb39215ea
#
_entry.id   3b331300759469a00456be3bb39215ea
#
_cell.length_a   1.000
_cell.length_b   1.000
_cell.length_c   1.000
_cell.angle_alpha   90.00
_cell.angle_beta   90.00
_cell.angle_gamma   90.00
#
_symmetry.space_group_name_H-M   'P 1'
#
loop_
_entity.id
_entity.type
_entity.pdbx_description
1 polymer ?
#
loop_
_entity_poly.entity_id
_entity_poly.type
_entity_poly.pdbx_seq_one_letter_code
_entity_poly.pdbx_strand_id
1 'polypeptide(L)'
;MSAAALLTLRDVTCAYTSTPVLDRVSLDVEAQQFTGIVGPSGSGKTTLLKLLVGSIGHQSGEVQRRGGLRVGYVPQVETVDWNFPVTVSECVMMARTRGRYVPWPSRVERARALGVLRRLGIADLASRHIRELSGGQQQRVFIARALLGDPELLLLDEPTSGVDATTRHEVLHLLDDLNRAGAAVVLTTHDLNGIATHLPHVVCLNTTVIADGPPREVITVDVLERTFGARMEVLEHAGIPVVLDHVDHRIGTVHPLRRRAS
;
A
#
# COMPACT_ATOMS: atom_id res chain seq x y z
N MET A 1 -21.76 11.99 9.26
CA MET A 1 -22.13 10.57 9.46
C MET A 1 -20.81 9.82 9.41
N SER A 2 -20.41 9.17 10.51
CA SER A 2 -19.18 8.35 10.50
C SER A 2 -19.35 7.23 9.47
N ALA A 3 -18.38 7.05 8.58
CA ALA A 3 -18.40 5.94 7.63
C ALA A 3 -18.37 4.64 8.43
N ALA A 4 -19.04 3.60 7.94
CA ALA A 4 -19.08 2.32 8.65
C ALA A 4 -17.68 1.69 8.68
N ALA A 5 -17.16 1.37 9.85
CA ALA A 5 -15.89 0.69 9.99
C ALA A 5 -15.94 -0.69 9.33
N LEU A 6 -14.99 -0.96 8.45
CA LEU A 6 -14.78 -2.27 7.82
C LEU A 6 -13.99 -3.19 8.74
N LEU A 7 -13.05 -2.59 9.47
CA LEU A 7 -12.16 -3.30 10.36
C LEU A 7 -11.70 -2.36 11.48
N THR A 8 -11.66 -2.88 12.70
CA THR A 8 -11.28 -2.13 13.91
C THR A 8 -10.27 -2.94 14.70
N LEU A 9 -9.16 -2.30 15.05
CA LEU A 9 -8.16 -2.82 15.98
C LEU A 9 -8.25 -2.02 17.30
N ARG A 10 -8.19 -2.72 18.44
CA ARG A 10 -8.13 -2.10 19.78
C ARG A 10 -7.02 -2.77 20.60
N ASP A 11 -6.00 -1.98 20.94
CA ASP A 11 -4.84 -2.39 21.76
C ASP A 11 -4.19 -3.70 21.32
N VAL A 12 -4.06 -3.89 19.99
CA VAL A 12 -3.59 -5.15 19.42
C VAL A 12 -2.08 -5.24 19.48
N THR A 13 -1.58 -6.35 20.03
CA THR A 13 -0.15 -6.68 20.10
C THR A 13 0.14 -7.93 19.28
N CYS A 14 1.17 -7.84 18.41
CA CYS A 14 1.68 -8.95 17.62
C CYS A 14 3.18 -9.09 17.80
N ALA A 15 3.66 -10.34 17.97
CA ALA A 15 5.06 -10.66 18.00
C ALA A 15 5.34 -11.98 17.28
N TYR A 16 6.51 -12.09 16.64
CA TYR A 16 7.03 -13.34 16.08
C TYR A 16 8.01 -14.04 17.05
N THR A 17 8.56 -13.25 17.97
CA THR A 17 9.49 -13.68 19.02
C THR A 17 9.04 -13.09 20.35
N SER A 18 9.93 -12.96 21.33
CA SER A 18 9.64 -12.31 22.61
C SER A 18 9.42 -10.80 22.50
N THR A 19 9.90 -10.15 21.42
CA THR A 19 9.77 -8.71 21.23
C THR A 19 8.56 -8.41 20.31
N PRO A 20 7.62 -7.55 20.75
CA PRO A 20 6.51 -7.13 19.90
C PRO A 20 6.96 -6.39 18.65
N VAL A 21 6.38 -6.72 17.51
CA VAL A 21 6.50 -5.99 16.25
C VAL A 21 5.39 -4.93 16.14
N LEU A 22 4.22 -5.23 16.70
CA LEU A 22 3.13 -4.28 16.93
C LEU A 22 2.81 -4.31 18.42
N ASP A 23 2.75 -3.16 19.06
CA ASP A 23 2.45 -3.03 20.48
C ASP A 23 1.25 -2.08 20.70
N ARG A 24 0.14 -2.62 21.24
CA ARG A 24 -1.10 -1.90 21.53
C ARG A 24 -1.57 -0.99 20.40
N VAL A 25 -1.58 -1.52 19.18
CA VAL A 25 -2.05 -0.80 18.00
C VAL A 25 -3.57 -0.71 18.04
N SER A 26 -4.08 0.52 17.97
CA SER A 26 -5.50 0.83 17.77
C SER A 26 -5.64 1.58 16.44
N LEU A 27 -6.52 1.10 15.57
CA LEU A 27 -6.71 1.64 14.21
C LEU A 27 -8.11 1.28 13.71
N ASP A 28 -8.78 2.23 13.06
CA ASP A 28 -10.02 2.01 12.33
C ASP A 28 -9.75 2.10 10.82
N VAL A 29 -10.30 1.15 10.07
CA VAL A 29 -10.32 1.19 8.60
C VAL A 29 -11.77 1.37 8.18
N GLU A 30 -12.08 2.54 7.65
CA GLU A 30 -13.44 2.90 7.24
C GLU A 30 -13.72 2.56 5.78
N ALA A 31 -15.01 2.44 5.43
CA ALA A 31 -15.42 2.26 4.04
C ALA A 31 -15.02 3.49 3.21
N GLN A 32 -14.56 3.21 1.99
CA GLN A 32 -14.13 4.25 1.02
C GLN A 32 -12.96 5.13 1.50
N GLN A 33 -12.27 4.77 2.58
CA GLN A 33 -11.09 5.48 3.03
C GLN A 33 -9.89 5.17 2.12
N PHE A 34 -9.06 6.20 1.86
CA PHE A 34 -7.77 6.02 1.17
C PHE A 34 -6.64 6.42 2.12
N THR A 35 -5.96 5.43 2.67
CA THR A 35 -5.00 5.59 3.77
C THR A 35 -3.60 5.14 3.36
N GLY A 36 -2.60 5.96 3.68
CA GLY A 36 -1.19 5.60 3.61
C GLY A 36 -0.61 5.31 4.99
N ILE A 37 0.05 4.18 5.16
CA ILE A 37 0.80 3.83 6.37
C ILE A 37 2.27 4.09 6.13
N VAL A 38 2.88 4.98 6.91
CA VAL A 38 4.30 5.32 6.84
C VAL A 38 5.03 4.94 8.12
N GLY A 39 6.33 4.72 8.00
CA GLY A 39 7.21 4.41 9.11
C GLY A 39 8.53 3.81 8.63
N PRO A 40 9.56 3.74 9.48
CA PRO A 40 10.86 3.20 9.12
C PRO A 40 10.80 1.71 8.74
N SER A 41 11.88 1.21 8.16
CA SER A 41 12.04 -0.25 7.95
C SER A 41 11.97 -0.96 9.28
N GLY A 42 11.22 -2.07 9.35
CA GLY A 42 11.02 -2.82 10.59
C GLY A 42 9.95 -2.25 11.54
N SER A 43 9.27 -1.14 11.23
CA SER A 43 8.24 -0.54 12.08
C SER A 43 6.94 -1.35 12.23
N GLY A 44 6.80 -2.47 11.50
CA GLY A 44 5.64 -3.35 11.57
C GLY A 44 4.58 -3.14 10.48
N LYS A 45 4.82 -2.32 9.44
CA LYS A 45 3.86 -2.03 8.35
C LYS A 45 3.31 -3.30 7.68
N THR A 46 4.21 -4.16 7.20
CA THR A 46 3.83 -5.46 6.58
C THR A 46 3.09 -6.38 7.57
N THR A 47 3.50 -6.37 8.84
CA THR A 47 2.82 -7.13 9.91
C THR A 47 1.41 -6.60 10.14
N LEU A 48 1.23 -5.29 10.16
CA LEU A 48 -0.09 -4.66 10.26
C LEU A 48 -0.97 -5.04 9.08
N LEU A 49 -0.48 -4.98 7.83
CA LEU A 49 -1.25 -5.43 6.67
C LEU A 49 -1.63 -6.91 6.75
N LYS A 50 -0.70 -7.79 7.18
CA LYS A 50 -0.97 -9.22 7.37
C LYS A 50 -2.04 -9.47 8.45
N LEU A 51 -2.03 -8.69 9.52
CA LEU A 51 -3.06 -8.71 10.56
C LEU A 51 -4.41 -8.26 9.99
N LEU A 52 -4.44 -7.16 9.23
CA LEU A 52 -5.65 -6.64 8.56
C LEU A 52 -6.23 -7.64 7.56
N VAL A 53 -5.40 -8.38 6.82
CA VAL A 53 -5.84 -9.51 5.95
C VAL A 53 -6.37 -10.67 6.78
N GLY A 54 -5.87 -10.86 8.01
CA GLY A 54 -6.16 -12.03 8.85
C GLY A 54 -5.30 -13.25 8.51
N SER A 55 -4.11 -13.03 7.91
CA SER A 55 -3.15 -14.09 7.62
C SER A 55 -2.25 -14.42 8.81
N ILE A 56 -2.21 -13.55 9.82
CA ILE A 56 -1.54 -13.77 11.11
C ILE A 56 -2.51 -13.49 12.27
N GLY A 57 -2.26 -14.13 13.42
CA GLY A 57 -2.96 -13.86 14.68
C GLY A 57 -2.31 -12.72 15.46
N HIS A 58 -2.93 -12.37 16.59
CA HIS A 58 -2.44 -11.42 17.58
C HIS A 58 -2.34 -12.11 18.95
N GLN A 59 -1.53 -11.53 19.86
CA GLN A 59 -1.30 -12.08 21.19
C GLN A 59 -2.26 -11.48 22.23
N SER A 60 -2.61 -10.19 22.06
CA SER A 60 -3.55 -9.47 22.93
C SER A 60 -4.29 -8.39 22.13
N GLY A 61 -5.34 -7.84 22.73
CA GLY A 61 -6.20 -6.84 22.10
C GLY A 61 -7.38 -7.46 21.37
N GLU A 62 -8.08 -6.67 20.59
CA GLU A 62 -9.28 -7.08 19.87
C GLU A 62 -9.22 -6.67 18.41
N VAL A 63 -9.61 -7.60 17.52
CA VAL A 63 -9.74 -7.36 16.08
C VAL A 63 -11.19 -7.62 15.69
N GLN A 64 -11.92 -6.57 15.39
CA GLN A 64 -13.27 -6.66 14.86
C GLN A 64 -13.25 -6.48 13.35
N ARG A 65 -13.93 -7.39 12.66
CA ARG A 65 -14.05 -7.36 11.20
C ARG A 65 -15.51 -7.43 10.81
N ARG A 66 -15.93 -6.57 9.89
CA ARG A 66 -17.29 -6.64 9.35
C ARG A 66 -17.55 -8.01 8.73
N GLY A 67 -18.68 -8.63 9.04
CA GLY A 67 -19.07 -9.93 8.48
C GLY A 67 -19.11 -9.89 6.96
N GLY A 68 -18.51 -10.91 6.31
CA GLY A 68 -18.47 -11.02 4.85
C GLY A 68 -17.54 -10.03 4.14
N LEU A 69 -16.69 -9.27 4.85
CA LEU A 69 -15.72 -8.34 4.27
C LEU A 69 -14.79 -9.05 3.29
N ARG A 70 -14.81 -8.62 2.02
CA ARG A 70 -13.90 -9.11 0.99
C ARG A 70 -12.66 -8.23 0.97
N VAL A 71 -11.49 -8.84 1.25
CA VAL A 71 -10.19 -8.17 1.30
C VAL A 71 -9.32 -8.67 0.17
N GLY A 72 -8.78 -7.75 -0.63
CA GLY A 72 -7.71 -7.99 -1.59
C GLY A 72 -6.36 -7.62 -0.99
N TYR A 73 -5.33 -8.46 -1.19
CA TYR A 73 -3.98 -8.16 -0.73
C TYR A 73 -2.97 -8.23 -1.87
N VAL A 74 -2.17 -7.19 -1.98
CA VAL A 74 -1.05 -7.06 -2.92
C VAL A 74 0.23 -7.05 -2.11
N PRO A 75 1.05 -8.12 -2.15
CA PRO A 75 2.34 -8.15 -1.47
C PRO A 75 3.35 -7.26 -2.19
N GLN A 76 4.44 -6.94 -1.52
CA GLN A 76 5.58 -6.27 -2.12
C GLN A 76 6.13 -7.11 -3.29
N VAL A 77 6.23 -6.50 -4.48
CA VAL A 77 6.60 -7.18 -5.74
C VAL A 77 7.99 -7.81 -5.67
N GLU A 78 8.92 -7.22 -4.94
CA GLU A 78 10.29 -7.70 -4.75
C GLU A 78 10.37 -9.03 -4.00
N THR A 79 9.32 -9.41 -3.26
CA THR A 79 9.26 -10.67 -2.51
C THR A 79 8.69 -11.85 -3.32
N VAL A 80 8.31 -11.60 -4.56
CA VAL A 80 7.66 -12.59 -5.42
C VAL A 80 8.68 -13.32 -6.28
N ASP A 81 8.56 -14.65 -6.38
CA ASP A 81 9.34 -15.43 -7.35
C ASP A 81 8.78 -15.27 -8.78
N TRP A 82 9.41 -14.39 -9.55
CA TRP A 82 9.03 -14.11 -10.93
C TRP A 82 9.40 -15.22 -11.92
N ASN A 83 10.23 -16.18 -11.54
CA ASN A 83 10.59 -17.32 -12.39
C ASN A 83 9.49 -18.37 -12.46
N PHE A 84 8.42 -18.22 -11.70
CA PHE A 84 7.28 -19.13 -11.74
C PHE A 84 6.65 -19.11 -13.16
N PRO A 85 6.52 -20.26 -13.85
CA PRO A 85 6.19 -20.32 -15.27
C PRO A 85 4.70 -20.18 -15.54
N VAL A 86 4.14 -19.00 -15.23
CA VAL A 86 2.71 -18.68 -15.46
C VAL A 86 2.55 -17.45 -16.33
N THR A 87 1.49 -17.41 -17.08
CA THR A 87 1.03 -16.24 -17.81
C THR A 87 0.33 -15.24 -16.89
N VAL A 88 0.17 -14.00 -17.36
CA VAL A 88 -0.60 -12.95 -16.65
C VAL A 88 -2.01 -13.44 -16.32
N SER A 89 -2.70 -14.04 -17.30
CA SER A 89 -4.06 -14.56 -17.10
C SER A 89 -4.10 -15.64 -16.03
N GLU A 90 -3.16 -16.58 -16.02
CA GLU A 90 -3.06 -17.64 -15.02
C GLU A 90 -2.77 -17.07 -13.63
N CYS A 91 -1.84 -16.12 -13.52
CA CYS A 91 -1.51 -15.43 -12.27
C CYS A 91 -2.74 -14.75 -11.65
N VAL A 92 -3.50 -14.01 -12.45
CA VAL A 92 -4.74 -13.37 -11.99
C VAL A 92 -5.76 -14.41 -11.56
N MET A 93 -5.91 -15.49 -12.32
CA MET A 93 -6.85 -16.57 -12.04
C MET A 93 -6.53 -17.37 -10.77
N MET A 94 -5.30 -17.30 -10.23
CA MET A 94 -4.95 -17.92 -8.94
C MET A 94 -5.74 -17.34 -7.75
N ALA A 95 -6.30 -16.12 -7.88
CA ALA A 95 -7.14 -15.49 -6.86
C ALA A 95 -8.58 -16.01 -6.85
N ARG A 96 -8.90 -17.01 -7.64
CA ARG A 96 -10.25 -17.61 -7.66
C ARG A 96 -10.65 -18.05 -6.25
N THR A 97 -11.83 -17.63 -5.82
CA THR A 97 -12.37 -18.02 -4.52
C THR A 97 -12.52 -19.54 -4.43
N ARG A 98 -11.91 -20.10 -3.39
CA ARG A 98 -11.96 -21.51 -3.06
C ARG A 98 -13.42 -21.94 -2.81
N GLY A 99 -13.95 -22.76 -3.68
CA GLY A 99 -15.31 -23.31 -3.51
C GLY A 99 -15.68 -24.33 -4.58
N ARG A 100 -14.98 -24.37 -5.69
CA ARG A 100 -15.18 -25.35 -6.76
C ARG A 100 -13.84 -26.04 -7.05
N TYR A 101 -13.78 -27.31 -6.76
CA TYR A 101 -12.74 -28.25 -7.22
C TYR A 101 -12.81 -28.49 -8.74
N VAL A 102 -12.96 -27.42 -9.53
CA VAL A 102 -12.88 -27.52 -10.98
C VAL A 102 -11.50 -26.99 -11.39
N PRO A 103 -10.61 -27.86 -11.88
CA PRO A 103 -9.21 -27.47 -12.20
C PRO A 103 -9.14 -26.43 -13.32
N TRP A 104 -10.15 -26.33 -14.15
CA TRP A 104 -10.17 -25.42 -15.30
C TRP A 104 -11.11 -24.23 -15.05
N PRO A 105 -10.67 -22.99 -15.37
CA PRO A 105 -11.52 -21.81 -15.24
C PRO A 105 -12.68 -21.86 -16.24
N SER A 106 -13.86 -21.51 -15.78
CA SER A 106 -15.05 -21.33 -16.61
C SER A 106 -14.87 -20.16 -17.60
N ARG A 107 -15.71 -20.13 -18.65
CA ARG A 107 -15.74 -18.98 -19.58
C ARG A 107 -16.06 -17.67 -18.87
N VAL A 108 -16.93 -17.69 -17.86
CA VAL A 108 -17.30 -16.53 -17.08
C VAL A 108 -16.12 -15.99 -16.25
N GLU A 109 -15.38 -16.88 -15.59
CA GLU A 109 -14.20 -16.50 -14.80
C GLU A 109 -13.09 -15.90 -15.70
N ARG A 110 -12.86 -16.49 -16.88
CA ARG A 110 -11.91 -15.93 -17.87
C ARG A 110 -12.33 -14.55 -18.36
N ALA A 111 -13.62 -14.36 -18.66
CA ALA A 111 -14.18 -13.09 -19.09
C ALA A 111 -14.03 -12.02 -17.98
N ARG A 112 -14.26 -12.41 -16.70
CA ARG A 112 -14.07 -11.55 -15.55
C ARG A 112 -12.60 -11.14 -15.38
N ALA A 113 -11.66 -12.10 -15.44
CA ALA A 113 -10.23 -11.81 -15.36
C ALA A 113 -9.80 -10.86 -16.49
N LEU A 114 -10.25 -11.11 -17.73
CA LEU A 114 -9.96 -10.22 -18.86
C LEU A 114 -10.58 -8.84 -18.66
N GLY A 115 -11.76 -8.73 -18.06
CA GLY A 115 -12.39 -7.45 -17.70
C GLY A 115 -11.54 -6.65 -16.71
N VAL A 116 -10.99 -7.31 -15.69
CA VAL A 116 -10.07 -6.68 -14.73
C VAL A 116 -8.76 -6.24 -15.42
N LEU A 117 -8.17 -7.10 -16.28
CA LEU A 117 -6.96 -6.75 -17.03
C LEU A 117 -7.18 -5.54 -17.96
N ARG A 118 -8.36 -5.43 -18.60
CA ARG A 118 -8.73 -4.25 -19.41
C ARG A 118 -8.82 -2.99 -18.58
N ARG A 119 -9.47 -3.06 -17.41
CA ARG A 119 -9.58 -1.93 -16.46
C ARG A 119 -8.21 -1.41 -16.04
N LEU A 120 -7.20 -2.29 -15.97
CA LEU A 120 -5.82 -1.96 -15.59
C LEU A 120 -4.91 -1.66 -16.80
N GLY A 121 -5.44 -1.67 -18.04
CA GLY A 121 -4.67 -1.35 -19.23
C GLY A 121 -3.60 -2.38 -19.62
N ILE A 122 -3.76 -3.66 -19.21
CA ILE A 122 -2.79 -4.73 -19.45
C ILE A 122 -3.43 -5.99 -20.07
N ALA A 123 -4.57 -5.84 -20.73
CA ALA A 123 -5.27 -6.98 -21.33
C ALA A 123 -4.53 -7.62 -22.51
N ASP A 124 -3.73 -6.84 -23.24
CA ASP A 124 -2.84 -7.27 -24.32
C ASP A 124 -1.70 -8.17 -23.82
N LEU A 125 -1.37 -8.09 -22.53
CA LEU A 125 -0.34 -8.89 -21.87
C LEU A 125 -0.85 -10.23 -21.34
N ALA A 126 -2.15 -10.53 -21.46
CA ALA A 126 -2.80 -11.68 -20.81
C ALA A 126 -2.13 -13.04 -21.07
N SER A 127 -1.56 -13.24 -22.26
CA SER A 127 -0.85 -14.46 -22.67
C SER A 127 0.67 -14.42 -22.43
N ARG A 128 1.25 -13.27 -22.02
CA ARG A 128 2.68 -13.17 -21.72
C ARG A 128 3.00 -13.80 -20.36
N HIS A 129 4.22 -14.31 -20.23
CA HIS A 129 4.73 -14.78 -18.93
C HIS A 129 5.01 -13.59 -18.00
N ILE A 130 4.72 -13.75 -16.70
CA ILE A 130 4.90 -12.69 -15.69
C ILE A 130 6.36 -12.22 -15.60
N ARG A 131 7.34 -13.09 -15.88
CA ARG A 131 8.78 -12.76 -15.89
C ARG A 131 9.21 -11.82 -17.02
N GLU A 132 8.39 -11.67 -18.05
CA GLU A 132 8.69 -10.84 -19.25
C GLU A 132 8.18 -9.39 -19.07
N LEU A 133 7.56 -9.10 -17.94
CA LEU A 133 6.92 -7.83 -17.66
C LEU A 133 7.88 -6.84 -17.01
N SER A 134 7.68 -5.54 -17.29
CA SER A 134 8.30 -4.47 -16.50
C SER A 134 7.76 -4.43 -15.07
N GLY A 135 8.48 -3.81 -14.12
CA GLY A 135 8.05 -3.70 -12.73
C GLY A 135 6.64 -3.10 -12.57
N GLY A 136 6.33 -2.03 -13.30
CA GLY A 136 4.98 -1.43 -13.29
C GLY A 136 3.89 -2.35 -13.86
N GLN A 137 4.21 -3.15 -14.89
CA GLN A 137 3.30 -4.15 -15.43
C GLN A 137 3.09 -5.29 -14.42
N GLN A 138 4.14 -5.75 -13.76
CA GLN A 138 4.08 -6.74 -12.69
C GLN A 138 3.18 -6.25 -11.54
N GLN A 139 3.35 -5.01 -11.13
CA GLN A 139 2.51 -4.38 -10.11
C GLN A 139 1.02 -4.39 -10.50
N ARG A 140 0.71 -4.01 -11.74
CA ARG A 140 -0.67 -4.04 -12.27
C ARG A 140 -1.26 -5.46 -12.29
N VAL A 141 -0.45 -6.49 -12.58
CA VAL A 141 -0.89 -7.90 -12.53
C VAL A 141 -1.28 -8.32 -11.12
N PHE A 142 -0.51 -7.93 -10.09
CA PHE A 142 -0.85 -8.24 -8.70
C PHE A 142 -2.08 -7.47 -8.21
N ILE A 143 -2.25 -6.21 -8.64
CA ILE A 143 -3.48 -5.46 -8.40
C ILE A 143 -4.67 -6.17 -9.10
N ALA A 144 -4.50 -6.61 -10.37
CA ALA A 144 -5.53 -7.37 -11.08
C ALA A 144 -5.94 -8.64 -10.33
N ARG A 145 -4.95 -9.37 -9.83
CA ARG A 145 -5.18 -10.58 -9.02
C ARG A 145 -5.98 -10.27 -7.76
N ALA A 146 -5.66 -9.20 -7.04
CA ALA A 146 -6.39 -8.79 -5.85
C ALA A 146 -7.83 -8.36 -6.18
N LEU A 147 -8.05 -7.67 -7.30
CA LEU A 147 -9.35 -7.18 -7.75
C LEU A 147 -10.29 -8.27 -8.27
N LEU A 148 -9.78 -9.45 -8.65
CA LEU A 148 -10.61 -10.54 -9.17
C LEU A 148 -11.66 -11.01 -8.15
N GLY A 149 -11.35 -10.88 -6.85
CA GLY A 149 -12.24 -11.14 -5.72
C GLY A 149 -13.32 -10.09 -5.48
N ASP A 150 -13.32 -8.97 -6.23
CA ASP A 150 -14.20 -7.81 -6.02
C ASP A 150 -14.11 -7.30 -4.56
N PRO A 151 -12.91 -6.90 -4.10
CA PRO A 151 -12.67 -6.54 -2.71
C PRO A 151 -13.34 -5.21 -2.36
N GLU A 152 -13.82 -5.11 -1.13
CA GLU A 152 -14.29 -3.86 -0.52
C GLU A 152 -13.15 -3.12 0.19
N LEU A 153 -12.10 -3.87 0.55
CA LEU A 153 -10.85 -3.35 1.12
C LEU A 153 -9.66 -3.90 0.34
N LEU A 154 -8.83 -3.00 -0.20
CA LEU A 154 -7.60 -3.34 -0.90
C LEU A 154 -6.41 -2.94 -0.02
N LEU A 155 -5.58 -3.89 0.32
CA LEU A 155 -4.36 -3.72 1.11
C LEU A 155 -3.14 -3.91 0.21
N LEU A 156 -2.22 -2.93 0.17
CA LEU A 156 -1.05 -2.99 -0.70
C LEU A 156 0.23 -2.73 0.11
N ASP A 157 1.18 -3.64 -0.01
CA ASP A 157 2.47 -3.53 0.66
C ASP A 157 3.50 -2.93 -0.31
N GLU A 158 3.88 -1.67 -0.07
CA GLU A 158 4.81 -0.87 -0.86
C GLU A 158 4.56 -0.92 -2.39
N PRO A 159 3.33 -0.56 -2.86
CA PRO A 159 2.95 -0.74 -4.26
C PRO A 159 3.74 0.12 -5.26
N THR A 160 4.52 1.06 -4.78
CA THR A 160 5.33 1.99 -5.59
C THR A 160 6.83 1.84 -5.36
N SER A 161 7.27 0.78 -4.66
CA SER A 161 8.69 0.47 -4.48
C SER A 161 9.33 0.02 -5.79
N GLY A 162 10.56 0.44 -6.02
CA GLY A 162 11.36 -0.02 -7.17
C GLY A 162 10.88 0.46 -8.55
N VAL A 163 9.87 1.34 -8.63
CA VAL A 163 9.39 1.89 -9.90
C VAL A 163 9.81 3.35 -10.09
N ASP A 164 9.93 3.78 -11.35
CA ASP A 164 10.20 5.18 -11.69
C ASP A 164 9.05 6.14 -11.31
N ALA A 165 9.32 7.44 -11.33
CA ALA A 165 8.36 8.47 -10.89
C ALA A 165 7.06 8.46 -11.72
N THR A 166 7.14 8.20 -13.03
CA THR A 166 5.96 8.15 -13.92
C THR A 166 5.08 6.95 -13.57
N THR A 167 5.67 5.78 -13.45
CA THR A 167 4.97 4.55 -13.06
C THR A 167 4.34 4.68 -11.67
N ARG A 168 5.06 5.30 -10.71
CA ARG A 168 4.53 5.59 -9.37
C ARG A 168 3.25 6.42 -9.44
N HIS A 169 3.28 7.51 -10.19
CA HIS A 169 2.13 8.40 -10.39
C HIS A 169 0.94 7.64 -11.00
N GLU A 170 1.18 6.84 -12.04
CA GLU A 170 0.15 6.01 -12.66
C GLU A 170 -0.47 5.00 -11.69
N VAL A 171 0.34 4.35 -10.83
CA VAL A 171 -0.16 3.42 -9.82
C VAL A 171 -1.03 4.14 -8.78
N LEU A 172 -0.59 5.31 -8.28
CA LEU A 172 -1.37 6.07 -7.30
C LEU A 172 -2.69 6.57 -7.89
N HIS A 173 -2.71 7.04 -9.13
CA HIS A 173 -3.96 7.41 -9.82
C HIS A 173 -4.89 6.22 -10.01
N LEU A 174 -4.35 5.06 -10.39
CA LEU A 174 -5.15 3.83 -10.49
C LEU A 174 -5.79 3.48 -9.14
N LEU A 175 -5.07 3.61 -8.03
CA LEU A 175 -5.58 3.33 -6.69
C LEU A 175 -6.65 4.36 -6.27
N ASP A 176 -6.47 5.63 -6.63
CA ASP A 176 -7.48 6.68 -6.43
C ASP A 176 -8.77 6.39 -7.22
N ASP A 177 -8.66 5.96 -8.49
CA ASP A 177 -9.81 5.56 -9.30
C ASP A 177 -10.55 4.34 -8.68
N LEU A 178 -9.81 3.38 -8.12
CA LEU A 178 -10.39 2.24 -7.41
C LEU A 178 -11.13 2.68 -6.13
N ASN A 179 -10.54 3.63 -5.40
CA ASN A 179 -11.14 4.20 -4.19
C ASN A 179 -12.43 4.98 -4.54
N ARG A 180 -12.40 5.84 -5.55
CA ARG A 180 -13.60 6.55 -6.05
C ARG A 180 -14.68 5.60 -6.54
N ALA A 181 -14.31 4.42 -7.02
CA ALA A 181 -15.26 3.36 -7.40
C ALA A 181 -15.84 2.61 -6.19
N GLY A 182 -15.48 2.99 -4.95
CA GLY A 182 -16.08 2.52 -3.71
C GLY A 182 -15.24 1.54 -2.87
N ALA A 183 -14.04 1.14 -3.33
CA ALA A 183 -13.15 0.32 -2.51
C ALA A 183 -12.42 1.17 -1.46
N ALA A 184 -12.32 0.70 -0.23
CA ALA A 184 -11.34 1.24 0.71
C ALA A 184 -9.94 0.79 0.30
N VAL A 185 -8.95 1.68 0.40
CA VAL A 185 -7.56 1.41 0.02
C VAL A 185 -6.63 1.75 1.17
N VAL A 186 -5.81 0.78 1.58
CA VAL A 186 -4.74 0.99 2.56
C VAL A 186 -3.43 0.54 1.93
N LEU A 187 -2.47 1.43 1.83
CA LEU A 187 -1.14 1.11 1.31
C LEU A 187 -0.04 1.45 2.32
N THR A 188 1.05 0.70 2.28
CA THR A 188 2.28 1.06 2.98
C THR A 188 3.26 1.70 2.02
N THR A 189 4.06 2.65 2.50
CA THR A 189 5.14 3.25 1.73
C THR A 189 6.15 3.94 2.65
N HIS A 190 7.31 4.26 2.10
CA HIS A 190 8.32 5.12 2.71
C HIS A 190 8.38 6.51 2.05
N ASP A 191 7.62 6.76 0.99
CA ASP A 191 7.57 8.04 0.27
C ASP A 191 6.59 9.02 0.94
N LEU A 192 7.10 9.82 1.88
CA LEU A 192 6.31 10.82 2.63
C LEU A 192 5.71 11.90 1.72
N ASN A 193 6.47 12.36 0.71
CA ASN A 193 6.03 13.43 -0.18
C ASN A 193 4.96 12.95 -1.16
N GLY A 194 5.10 11.72 -1.68
CA GLY A 194 4.07 11.10 -2.51
C GLY A 194 2.75 10.94 -1.76
N ILE A 195 2.80 10.51 -0.50
CA ILE A 195 1.61 10.39 0.35
C ILE A 195 0.96 11.75 0.63
N ALA A 196 1.76 12.73 1.05
CA ALA A 196 1.23 14.06 1.41
C ALA A 196 0.44 14.71 0.26
N THR A 197 0.83 14.40 -0.98
CA THR A 197 0.23 14.98 -2.19
C THR A 197 -1.02 14.24 -2.64
N HIS A 198 -1.07 12.92 -2.47
CA HIS A 198 -2.09 12.08 -3.10
C HIS A 198 -3.11 11.46 -2.15
N LEU A 199 -2.78 11.30 -0.87
CA LEU A 199 -3.66 10.58 0.04
C LEU A 199 -4.34 11.51 1.04
N PRO A 200 -5.66 11.33 1.27
CA PRO A 200 -6.41 12.14 2.24
C PRO A 200 -6.14 11.75 3.70
N HIS A 201 -5.56 10.58 3.95
CA HIS A 201 -5.38 10.04 5.29
C HIS A 201 -4.03 9.33 5.45
N VAL A 202 -3.34 9.56 6.57
CA VAL A 202 -2.01 9.02 6.87
C VAL A 202 -1.95 8.46 8.27
N VAL A 203 -1.33 7.30 8.42
CA VAL A 203 -1.00 6.66 9.69
C VAL A 203 0.51 6.57 9.82
N CYS A 204 1.08 7.19 10.85
CA CYS A 204 2.48 7.05 11.21
C CYS A 204 2.64 5.87 12.18
N LEU A 205 3.43 4.87 11.77
CA LEU A 205 3.62 3.62 12.52
C LEU A 205 5.10 3.43 12.86
N ASN A 206 5.36 3.21 14.15
CA ASN A 206 6.64 2.70 14.63
C ASN A 206 6.39 1.79 15.83
N THR A 207 6.15 0.49 15.58
CA THR A 207 5.67 -0.51 16.53
C THR A 207 4.29 -0.18 17.12
N THR A 208 4.02 1.10 17.37
CA THR A 208 2.72 1.67 17.78
C THR A 208 2.24 2.67 16.72
N VAL A 209 0.96 3.02 16.74
CA VAL A 209 0.44 4.16 15.98
C VAL A 209 0.88 5.44 16.70
N ILE A 210 1.71 6.24 16.03
CA ILE A 210 2.23 7.51 16.56
C ILE A 210 1.25 8.65 16.29
N ALA A 211 0.67 8.66 15.09
CA ALA A 211 -0.34 9.62 14.67
C ALA A 211 -1.21 9.01 13.54
N ASP A 212 -2.46 9.47 13.47
CA ASP A 212 -3.49 9.00 12.54
C ASP A 212 -4.40 10.17 12.18
N GLY A 213 -4.52 10.53 10.89
CA GLY A 213 -5.33 11.66 10.44
C GLY A 213 -4.94 12.22 9.08
N PRO A 214 -5.42 13.43 8.73
CA PRO A 214 -5.07 14.11 7.49
C PRO A 214 -3.56 14.42 7.42
N PRO A 215 -2.95 14.43 6.22
CA PRO A 215 -1.51 14.71 6.06
C PRO A 215 -1.03 15.98 6.77
N ARG A 216 -1.82 17.06 6.75
CA ARG A 216 -1.45 18.34 7.38
C ARG A 216 -1.33 18.27 8.90
N GLU A 217 -2.07 17.36 9.53
CA GLU A 217 -2.06 17.18 10.99
C GLU A 217 -1.00 16.16 11.41
N VAL A 218 -0.71 15.20 10.55
CA VAL A 218 0.16 14.05 10.86
C VAL A 218 1.61 14.30 10.41
N ILE A 219 1.82 14.94 9.24
CA ILE A 219 3.17 15.19 8.72
C ILE A 219 3.72 16.48 9.35
N THR A 220 4.16 16.38 10.59
CA THR A 220 4.79 17.45 11.35
C THR A 220 6.18 17.04 11.86
N VAL A 221 7.04 18.01 12.16
CA VAL A 221 8.41 17.73 12.63
C VAL A 221 8.39 16.80 13.86
N ASP A 222 7.52 17.05 14.84
CA ASP A 222 7.41 16.25 16.08
C ASP A 222 6.96 14.81 15.79
N VAL A 223 5.91 14.64 14.98
CA VAL A 223 5.41 13.31 14.63
C VAL A 223 6.43 12.51 13.83
N LEU A 224 7.11 13.18 12.87
CA LEU A 224 8.14 12.50 12.06
C LEU A 224 9.36 12.13 12.91
N GLU A 225 9.81 12.99 13.82
CA GLU A 225 10.90 12.68 14.74
C GLU A 225 10.56 11.46 15.64
N ARG A 226 9.35 11.41 16.20
CA ARG A 226 8.86 10.26 16.99
C ARG A 226 8.72 9.00 16.14
N THR A 227 8.35 9.13 14.87
CA THR A 227 8.12 7.99 13.98
C THR A 227 9.44 7.42 13.46
N PHE A 228 10.34 8.28 12.99
CA PHE A 228 11.55 7.86 12.28
C PHE A 228 12.82 7.92 13.15
N GLY A 229 12.76 8.52 14.33
CA GLY A 229 13.92 8.70 15.22
C GLY A 229 14.93 9.72 14.71
N ALA A 230 14.57 10.46 13.68
CA ALA A 230 15.42 11.49 13.06
C ALA A 230 14.61 12.78 12.84
N ARG A 231 15.23 13.92 13.09
CA ARG A 231 14.58 15.23 12.85
C ARG A 231 14.55 15.48 11.35
N MET A 232 13.35 15.66 10.81
CA MET A 232 13.11 16.03 9.41
C MET A 232 12.54 17.44 9.36
N GLU A 233 12.91 18.21 8.35
CA GLU A 233 12.33 19.52 8.12
C GLU A 233 11.04 19.38 7.32
N VAL A 234 9.98 20.06 7.77
CA VAL A 234 8.69 20.07 7.10
C VAL A 234 8.40 21.49 6.65
N LEU A 235 8.28 21.69 5.34
CA LEU A 235 7.84 22.94 4.72
C LEU A 235 6.39 22.80 4.28
N GLU A 236 5.71 23.93 4.15
CA GLU A 236 4.38 23.96 3.54
C GLU A 236 4.47 24.61 2.15
N HIS A 237 3.99 23.90 1.13
CA HIS A 237 3.88 24.43 -0.23
C HIS A 237 2.44 24.25 -0.73
N ALA A 238 1.76 25.35 -1.06
CA ALA A 238 0.36 25.37 -1.51
C ALA A 238 -0.59 24.59 -0.57
N GLY A 239 -0.33 24.59 0.74
CA GLY A 239 -1.13 23.88 1.74
C GLY A 239 -0.82 22.38 1.83
N ILE A 240 0.23 21.88 1.20
CA ILE A 240 0.68 20.50 1.24
C ILE A 240 1.99 20.46 2.03
N PRO A 241 2.13 19.57 3.05
CA PRO A 241 3.39 19.40 3.74
C PRO A 241 4.43 18.74 2.81
N VAL A 242 5.62 19.29 2.77
CA VAL A 242 6.77 18.78 2.01
C VAL A 242 7.88 18.46 3.00
N VAL A 243 8.28 17.20 3.04
CA VAL A 243 9.33 16.71 3.94
C VAL A 243 10.68 16.81 3.21
N LEU A 244 11.63 17.48 3.84
CA LEU A 244 13.01 17.51 3.40
C LEU A 244 13.80 16.52 4.26
N ASP A 245 14.46 15.56 3.62
CA ASP A 245 15.46 14.75 4.28
C ASP A 245 16.59 15.67 4.77
N HIS A 246 17.05 15.44 5.99
CA HIS A 246 18.07 16.27 6.60
C HIS A 246 19.31 16.29 5.72
N VAL A 247 19.49 17.37 5.00
CA VAL A 247 20.80 17.69 4.38
C VAL A 247 21.71 18.08 5.53
N ASP A 248 22.62 17.18 5.90
CA ASP A 248 23.67 17.48 6.85
C ASP A 248 24.47 18.67 6.32
N HIS A 249 24.24 19.87 6.85
CA HIS A 249 24.94 21.11 6.46
C HIS A 249 26.47 21.04 6.62
N ARG A 250 27.01 19.88 7.01
CA ARG A 250 28.45 19.61 7.07
C ARG A 250 29.05 19.12 5.76
N ILE A 251 28.24 18.84 4.74
CA ILE A 251 28.73 18.44 3.41
C ILE A 251 28.72 19.69 2.53
N GLY A 252 29.83 20.40 2.56
CA GLY A 252 30.36 21.25 1.51
C GLY A 252 29.44 22.32 0.89
N THR A 253 29.88 23.58 1.00
CA THR A 253 29.46 24.74 0.22
C THR A 253 29.02 24.35 -1.21
N VAL A 254 27.74 24.49 -1.52
CA VAL A 254 27.23 24.41 -2.88
C VAL A 254 27.89 25.54 -3.69
N HIS A 255 28.81 25.23 -4.58
CA HIS A 255 29.34 26.19 -5.53
C HIS A 255 28.21 26.61 -6.50
N PRO A 256 27.89 27.89 -6.62
CA PRO A 256 26.88 28.34 -7.58
C PRO A 256 27.33 27.96 -8.99
N LEU A 257 26.42 27.29 -9.74
CA LEU A 257 26.63 27.00 -11.14
C LEU A 257 26.95 28.30 -11.90
N ARG A 258 28.18 28.43 -12.37
CA ARG A 258 28.59 29.55 -13.25
C ARG A 258 27.73 29.48 -14.51
N ARG A 259 26.88 30.50 -14.72
CA ARG A 259 26.26 30.73 -16.04
C ARG A 259 27.41 30.91 -17.06
N ARG A 260 27.48 29.99 -18.01
CA ARG A 260 28.27 30.24 -19.22
C ARG A 260 27.59 31.39 -19.97
N ALA A 261 28.27 32.53 -20.06
CA ALA A 261 27.93 33.56 -21.02
C ALA A 261 28.26 33.02 -22.42
N SER A 262 27.30 33.11 -23.31
CA SER A 262 27.43 32.89 -24.74
C SER A 262 28.24 33.96 -25.41
#